data_2400dd1d8998262cac632303d14deda2
#
_entry.id   2400dd1d8998262cac632303d14deda2
#
_cell.length_a   1.000
_cell.length_b   1.000
_cell.length_c   1.000
_cell.angle_alpha   90.00
_cell.angle_beta   90.00
_cell.angle_gamma   90.00
#
_symmetry.space_group_name_H-M   'P 1'
#
loop_
_entity.id
_entity.type
_entity.pdbx_description
1 polymer ?
#
loop_
_entity_poly.entity_id
_entity_poly.type
_entity_poly.pdbx_seq_one_letter_code
_entity_poly.pdbx_strand_id
1 'polypeptide(L)'
;GGVMNIFAGLPRGTKAVLDLSSVYTRDVRFIGSSGSRIWHLQRVLDKARAGALAPSRSVAAISGISGAWEGLKAVQEGRFAGKIVVYPQIENLGLTPLSELKEKLPAVYARLGPGEMWTREAEEELLRELLPR
;
A
#
# COMPACT_ATOMS: atom_id res chain seq x y z
N GLY A 1 -3.29 30.99 -4.73
CA GLY A 1 -3.94 30.15 -3.71
C GLY A 1 -3.50 28.70 -3.77
N GLY A 2 -3.46 28.04 -2.67
CA GLY A 2 -3.13 26.61 -2.55
C GLY A 2 -3.85 25.98 -1.38
N VAL A 3 -3.89 24.64 -1.35
CA VAL A 3 -4.48 23.88 -0.24
C VAL A 3 -3.41 22.97 0.34
N MET A 4 -3.18 23.08 1.66
CA MET A 4 -2.38 22.15 2.43
C MET A 4 -3.31 21.27 3.26
N ASN A 5 -3.31 19.97 2.99
CA ASN A 5 -4.07 19.01 3.78
C ASN A 5 -3.16 18.39 4.85
N ILE A 6 -3.49 18.63 6.12
CA ILE A 6 -2.86 17.97 7.26
C ILE A 6 -3.55 16.63 7.45
N PHE A 7 -2.95 15.59 6.90
CA PHE A 7 -3.49 14.23 6.93
C PHE A 7 -3.12 13.52 8.23
N ALA A 8 -3.97 12.58 8.65
CA ALA A 8 -3.80 11.77 9.86
C ALA A 8 -2.43 11.09 9.99
N GLY A 9 -2.09 10.69 11.19
CA GLY A 9 -0.83 10.03 11.57
C GLY A 9 0.00 10.84 12.56
N LEU A 10 -0.46 12.04 12.92
CA LEU A 10 0.18 12.84 13.97
C LEU A 10 -0.42 12.47 15.33
N PRO A 11 0.42 12.22 16.37
CA PRO A 11 -0.04 12.03 17.74
C PRO A 11 -0.80 13.26 18.25
N ARG A 12 -1.76 13.04 19.15
CA ARG A 12 -2.43 14.18 19.83
C ARG A 12 -1.43 15.04 20.55
N GLY A 13 -1.58 16.35 20.41
CA GLY A 13 -0.70 17.33 21.05
C GLY A 13 0.56 17.65 20.25
N THR A 14 0.77 17.06 19.06
CA THR A 14 1.84 17.50 18.16
C THR A 14 1.70 18.98 17.85
N LYS A 15 2.77 19.73 18.07
CA LYS A 15 2.86 21.17 17.79
C LYS A 15 3.93 21.43 16.76
N ALA A 16 3.70 22.40 15.89
CA ALA A 16 4.68 22.89 14.93
C ALA A 16 4.63 24.42 14.86
N VAL A 17 5.79 25.04 14.66
CA VAL A 17 5.87 26.47 14.36
C VAL A 17 5.65 26.63 12.86
N LEU A 18 4.64 27.40 12.49
CA LEU A 18 4.27 27.66 11.09
C LEU A 18 4.25 29.16 10.84
N ASP A 19 4.82 29.56 9.69
CA ASP A 19 4.60 30.92 9.17
C ASP A 19 3.23 30.97 8.48
N LEU A 20 2.28 31.60 9.14
CA LEU A 20 0.92 31.76 8.64
C LEU A 20 0.75 32.95 7.68
N SER A 21 1.81 33.72 7.43
CA SER A 21 1.73 34.89 6.53
C SER A 21 1.25 34.50 5.12
N SER A 22 1.58 33.31 4.66
CA SER A 22 1.10 32.79 3.36
C SER A 22 -0.42 32.58 3.29
N VAL A 23 -1.09 32.41 4.42
CA VAL A 23 -2.56 32.25 4.47
C VAL A 23 -3.24 33.50 3.94
N TYR A 24 -2.86 34.69 4.45
CA TYR A 24 -3.49 35.95 4.05
C TYR A 24 -2.83 36.62 2.84
N THR A 25 -1.51 36.38 2.62
CA THR A 25 -0.80 37.01 1.46
C THR A 25 -0.98 36.23 0.15
N ARG A 26 -1.25 34.93 0.21
CA ARG A 26 -1.30 34.04 -0.95
C ARG A 26 -2.58 33.20 -1.02
N ASP A 27 -3.57 33.47 -0.20
CA ASP A 27 -4.82 32.67 -0.09
C ASP A 27 -4.54 31.17 0.05
N VAL A 28 -3.60 30.79 0.91
CA VAL A 28 -3.33 29.38 1.22
C VAL A 28 -4.31 28.90 2.30
N ARG A 29 -4.92 27.75 2.05
CA ARG A 29 -5.90 27.14 2.98
C ARG A 29 -5.31 25.91 3.64
N PHE A 30 -5.45 25.83 4.96
CA PHE A 30 -5.15 24.63 5.71
C PHE A 30 -6.45 23.86 5.95
N ILE A 31 -6.46 22.59 5.57
CA ILE A 31 -7.56 21.67 5.86
C ILE A 31 -7.00 20.44 6.58
N GLY A 32 -7.84 19.75 7.32
CA GLY A 32 -7.46 18.53 8.02
C GLY A 32 -8.37 17.37 7.63
N SER A 33 -7.80 16.19 7.57
CA SER A 33 -8.58 14.96 7.39
C SER A 33 -7.97 13.81 8.18
N SER A 34 -8.84 12.99 8.75
CA SER A 34 -8.46 11.80 9.49
C SER A 34 -9.47 10.70 9.28
N GLY A 35 -8.96 9.49 9.05
CA GLY A 35 -9.76 8.31 8.83
C GLY A 35 -10.50 8.30 7.48
N SER A 36 -11.15 7.18 7.21
CA SER A 36 -11.96 6.98 6.02
C SER A 36 -13.38 6.56 6.42
N ARG A 37 -14.38 7.10 5.75
CA ARG A 37 -15.76 6.63 5.82
C ARG A 37 -15.98 5.55 4.77
N ILE A 38 -17.01 4.74 4.93
CA ILE A 38 -17.34 3.64 3.98
C ILE A 38 -17.48 4.16 2.55
N TRP A 39 -18.09 5.31 2.34
CA TRP A 39 -18.23 5.88 1.00
C TRP A 39 -16.91 6.32 0.37
N HIS A 40 -15.88 6.68 1.17
CA HIS A 40 -14.53 6.93 0.64
C HIS A 40 -13.93 5.64 0.08
N LEU A 41 -14.09 4.52 0.82
CA LEU A 41 -13.60 3.22 0.40
C LEU A 41 -14.30 2.76 -0.87
N GLN A 42 -15.63 2.92 -0.93
CA GLN A 42 -16.41 2.62 -2.13
C GLN A 42 -15.91 3.40 -3.34
N ARG A 43 -15.70 4.71 -3.18
CA ARG A 43 -15.20 5.56 -4.28
C ARG A 43 -13.79 5.17 -4.75
N VAL A 44 -12.92 4.75 -3.84
CA VAL A 44 -11.59 4.23 -4.19
C VAL A 44 -11.71 2.93 -4.97
N LEU A 45 -12.59 2.02 -4.53
CA LEU A 45 -12.86 0.77 -5.22
C LEU A 45 -13.40 0.99 -6.65
N ASP A 46 -14.35 1.91 -6.80
CA ASP A 46 -14.92 2.25 -8.11
C ASP A 46 -13.86 2.81 -9.06
N LYS A 47 -12.97 3.67 -8.55
CA LYS A 47 -11.83 4.19 -9.33
C LYS A 47 -10.83 3.09 -9.70
N ALA A 48 -10.56 2.16 -8.80
CA ALA A 48 -9.68 1.04 -9.08
C ALA A 48 -10.29 0.12 -10.14
N ARG A 49 -11.58 -0.18 -10.05
CA ARG A 49 -12.32 -0.98 -11.06
C ARG A 49 -12.34 -0.31 -12.43
N ALA A 50 -12.44 1.02 -12.47
CA ALA A 50 -12.39 1.80 -13.69
C ALA A 50 -10.97 2.00 -14.26
N GLY A 51 -9.92 1.43 -13.62
CA GLY A 51 -8.53 1.60 -14.04
C GLY A 51 -7.95 3.00 -13.78
N ALA A 52 -8.71 3.90 -13.13
CA ALA A 52 -8.27 5.25 -12.81
C ALA A 52 -7.34 5.33 -11.58
N LEU A 53 -7.25 4.23 -10.83
CA LEU A 53 -6.37 4.08 -9.68
C LEU A 53 -5.81 2.66 -9.66
N ALA A 54 -4.49 2.54 -9.46
CA ALA A 54 -3.80 1.26 -9.36
C ALA A 54 -3.16 1.09 -7.96
N PRO A 55 -3.90 0.60 -6.94
CA PRO A 55 -3.38 0.41 -5.59
C PRO A 55 -2.23 -0.60 -5.51
N SER A 56 -2.19 -1.53 -6.46
CA SER A 56 -1.16 -2.55 -6.61
C SER A 56 0.25 -2.00 -6.87
N ARG A 57 0.36 -0.78 -7.43
CA ARG A 57 1.65 -0.12 -7.65
C ARG A 57 2.46 0.11 -6.37
N SER A 58 1.82 0.12 -5.23
CA SER A 58 2.48 0.33 -3.94
C SER A 58 2.79 -0.96 -3.19
N VAL A 59 2.57 -2.13 -3.78
CA VAL A 59 2.97 -3.42 -3.19
C VAL A 59 4.48 -3.57 -3.34
N ALA A 60 5.17 -3.85 -2.23
CA ALA A 60 6.61 -4.07 -2.19
C ALA A 60 6.98 -5.50 -1.81
N ALA A 61 6.11 -6.16 -1.04
CA ALA A 61 6.29 -7.54 -0.63
C ALA A 61 4.94 -8.23 -0.44
N ILE A 62 4.96 -9.57 -0.51
CA ILE A 62 3.81 -10.42 -0.24
C ILE A 62 4.18 -11.46 0.83
N SER A 63 3.18 -12.01 1.50
CA SER A 63 3.37 -13.17 2.37
C SER A 63 2.09 -13.99 2.49
N GLY A 64 2.24 -15.23 2.91
CA GLY A 64 1.17 -16.00 3.52
C GLY A 64 1.02 -15.68 5.01
N ILE A 65 0.19 -16.46 5.70
CA ILE A 65 -0.05 -16.25 7.14
C ILE A 65 1.22 -16.46 7.98
N SER A 66 2.09 -17.39 7.59
CA SER A 66 3.34 -17.66 8.29
C SER A 66 4.31 -16.48 8.30
N GLY A 67 4.27 -15.62 7.26
CA GLY A 67 5.11 -14.41 7.16
C GLY A 67 4.47 -13.15 7.74
N ALA A 68 3.23 -13.21 8.23
CA ALA A 68 2.48 -12.02 8.67
C ALA A 68 3.18 -11.27 9.82
N TRP A 69 3.72 -12.01 10.80
CA TRP A 69 4.44 -11.40 11.92
C TRP A 69 5.72 -10.67 11.47
N GLU A 70 6.47 -11.28 10.58
CA GLU A 70 7.65 -10.66 10.00
C GLU A 70 7.27 -9.43 9.17
N GLY A 71 6.16 -9.50 8.43
CA GLY A 71 5.58 -8.37 7.72
C GLY A 71 5.26 -7.19 8.62
N LEU A 72 4.65 -7.41 9.80
CA LEU A 72 4.38 -6.38 10.79
C LEU A 72 5.66 -5.72 11.30
N LYS A 73 6.69 -6.52 11.61
CA LYS A 73 8.01 -6.00 12.01
C LYS A 73 8.64 -5.16 10.89
N ALA A 74 8.56 -5.65 9.65
CA ALA A 74 9.10 -4.94 8.49
C ALA A 74 8.45 -3.56 8.29
N VAL A 75 7.13 -3.44 8.54
CA VAL A 75 6.41 -2.15 8.53
C VAL A 75 6.90 -1.25 9.67
N GLN A 76 7.01 -1.79 10.88
CA GLN A 76 7.48 -1.04 12.05
C GLN A 76 8.89 -0.49 11.86
N GLU A 77 9.76 -1.26 11.23
CA GLU A 77 11.16 -0.94 10.95
C GLU A 77 11.35 -0.10 9.68
N GLY A 78 10.28 0.13 8.91
CA GLY A 78 10.36 0.86 7.64
C GLY A 78 11.20 0.17 6.56
N ARG A 79 11.26 -1.18 6.57
CA ARG A 79 12.09 -1.96 5.61
C ARG A 79 11.66 -1.78 4.17
N PHE A 80 10.39 -1.48 3.92
CA PHE A 80 9.83 -1.30 2.58
C PHE A 80 9.19 0.07 2.41
N ALA A 81 9.44 0.71 1.29
CA ALA A 81 8.78 1.96 0.92
C ALA A 81 7.31 1.75 0.47
N GLY A 82 6.87 0.51 0.32
CA GLY A 82 5.55 0.11 -0.16
C GLY A 82 4.76 -0.70 0.86
N LYS A 83 3.64 -1.25 0.40
CA LYS A 83 2.76 -2.09 1.20
C LYS A 83 3.20 -3.54 1.17
N ILE A 84 2.94 -4.23 2.27
CA ILE A 84 3.03 -5.69 2.38
C ILE A 84 1.61 -6.24 2.30
N VAL A 85 1.37 -7.17 1.38
CA VAL A 85 0.08 -7.85 1.25
C VAL A 85 0.20 -9.24 1.85
N VAL A 86 -0.69 -9.55 2.79
CA VAL A 86 -0.76 -10.87 3.42
C VAL A 86 -1.95 -11.63 2.82
N TYR A 87 -1.72 -12.85 2.37
CA TYR A 87 -2.72 -13.80 1.89
C TYR A 87 -2.96 -14.86 2.99
N PRO A 88 -3.96 -14.68 3.85
CA PRO A 88 -4.13 -15.54 5.04
C PRO A 88 -4.41 -17.00 4.69
N GLN A 89 -4.97 -17.25 3.51
CA GLN A 89 -5.27 -18.59 3.00
C GLN A 89 -4.04 -19.36 2.49
N ILE A 90 -2.90 -18.67 2.36
CA ILE A 90 -1.62 -19.30 1.99
C ILE A 90 -0.83 -19.53 3.28
N GLU A 91 -0.57 -20.81 3.62
CA GLU A 91 0.12 -21.14 4.87
C GLU A 91 1.64 -20.96 4.77
N ASN A 92 2.26 -21.48 3.70
CA ASN A 92 3.70 -21.71 3.61
C ASN A 92 4.43 -20.69 2.71
N LEU A 93 4.05 -19.40 2.81
CA LEU A 93 4.78 -18.31 2.17
C LEU A 93 5.28 -17.33 3.23
N GLY A 94 6.58 -17.31 3.48
CA GLY A 94 7.22 -16.29 4.31
C GLY A 94 7.15 -14.90 3.67
N LEU A 95 7.58 -13.87 4.40
CA LEU A 95 7.69 -12.52 3.84
C LEU A 95 8.63 -12.53 2.63
N THR A 96 8.12 -12.16 1.48
CA THR A 96 8.82 -12.23 0.20
C THR A 96 8.71 -10.89 -0.53
N PRO A 97 9.82 -10.14 -0.66
CA PRO A 97 9.91 -8.98 -1.54
C PRO A 97 9.60 -9.36 -2.99
N LEU A 98 9.01 -8.45 -3.78
CA LEU A 98 8.67 -8.76 -5.18
C LEU A 98 9.90 -9.11 -6.01
N SER A 99 11.06 -8.52 -5.72
CA SER A 99 12.33 -8.83 -6.37
C SER A 99 12.82 -10.27 -6.16
N GLU A 100 12.46 -10.89 -5.02
CA GLU A 100 12.83 -12.27 -4.71
C GLU A 100 11.92 -13.32 -5.38
N LEU A 101 10.78 -12.89 -5.93
CA LEU A 101 9.84 -13.79 -6.62
C LEU A 101 10.48 -14.45 -7.84
N LYS A 102 11.46 -13.80 -8.46
CA LYS A 102 12.19 -14.36 -9.59
C LYS A 102 12.81 -15.72 -9.27
N GLU A 103 13.30 -15.89 -8.04
CA GLU A 103 13.93 -17.12 -7.58
C GLU A 103 12.93 -18.05 -6.90
N LYS A 104 12.03 -17.50 -6.07
CA LYS A 104 11.12 -18.29 -5.24
C LYS A 104 9.87 -18.77 -5.98
N LEU A 105 9.30 -17.93 -6.83
CA LEU A 105 8.03 -18.15 -7.55
C LEU A 105 8.15 -17.58 -8.98
N PRO A 106 8.96 -18.17 -9.85
CA PRO A 106 9.26 -17.61 -11.17
C PRO A 106 8.03 -17.47 -12.07
N ALA A 107 7.02 -18.32 -11.93
CA ALA A 107 5.77 -18.21 -12.68
C ALA A 107 4.97 -16.96 -12.27
N VAL A 108 4.93 -16.63 -10.96
CA VAL A 108 4.33 -15.42 -10.44
C VAL A 108 5.12 -14.18 -10.88
N TYR A 109 6.45 -14.26 -10.78
CA TYR A 109 7.32 -13.17 -11.22
C TYR A 109 7.10 -12.81 -12.69
N ALA A 110 6.95 -13.80 -13.57
CA ALA A 110 6.69 -13.59 -14.99
C ALA A 110 5.38 -12.87 -15.30
N ARG A 111 4.48 -12.76 -14.32
CA ARG A 111 3.20 -12.03 -14.39
C ARG A 111 3.25 -10.63 -13.80
N LEU A 112 4.37 -10.20 -13.24
CA LEU A 112 4.54 -8.82 -12.78
C LEU A 112 4.50 -7.86 -13.96
N GLY A 113 3.99 -6.67 -13.69
CA GLY A 113 3.99 -5.57 -14.66
C GLY A 113 5.35 -4.85 -14.73
N PRO A 114 5.45 -3.83 -15.58
CA PRO A 114 6.67 -3.04 -15.73
C PRO A 114 7.19 -2.49 -14.40
N GLY A 115 8.49 -2.60 -14.15
CA GLY A 115 9.11 -2.20 -12.89
C GLY A 115 8.75 -3.10 -11.71
N GLU A 116 8.53 -4.37 -11.95
CA GLU A 116 8.14 -5.37 -10.94
C GLU A 116 6.82 -5.03 -10.21
N MET A 117 5.91 -4.34 -10.90
CA MET A 117 4.64 -3.96 -10.32
C MET A 117 3.73 -5.18 -10.12
N TRP A 118 3.15 -5.28 -8.91
CA TRP A 118 2.15 -6.31 -8.61
C TRP A 118 0.92 -6.14 -9.50
N THR A 119 0.47 -7.23 -10.13
CA THR A 119 -0.67 -7.26 -11.05
C THR A 119 -1.72 -8.26 -10.59
N ARG A 120 -2.90 -8.18 -11.16
CA ARG A 120 -3.96 -9.16 -10.95
C ARG A 120 -3.54 -10.54 -11.46
N GLU A 121 -2.86 -10.59 -12.61
CA GLU A 121 -2.37 -11.83 -13.22
C GLU A 121 -1.32 -12.51 -12.34
N ALA A 122 -0.46 -11.73 -11.66
CA ALA A 122 0.49 -12.25 -10.69
C ALA A 122 -0.22 -12.80 -9.44
N GLU A 123 -1.27 -12.12 -8.97
CA GLU A 123 -2.07 -12.59 -7.85
C GLU A 123 -2.82 -13.89 -8.19
N GLU A 124 -3.46 -13.96 -9.35
CA GLU A 124 -4.15 -15.17 -9.82
C GLU A 124 -3.18 -16.35 -9.95
N GLU A 125 -1.97 -16.11 -10.44
CA GLU A 125 -0.92 -17.12 -10.54
C GLU A 125 -0.45 -17.59 -9.16
N LEU A 126 -0.22 -16.65 -8.22
CA LEU A 126 0.13 -16.96 -6.84
C LEU A 126 -0.92 -17.86 -6.17
N LEU A 127 -2.19 -17.50 -6.29
CA LEU A 127 -3.29 -18.26 -5.71
C LEU A 127 -3.41 -19.64 -6.37
N ARG A 128 -3.21 -19.74 -7.68
CA ARG A 128 -3.24 -21.00 -8.41
C ARG A 128 -2.11 -21.95 -8.00
N GLU A 129 -0.93 -21.41 -7.71
CA GLU A 129 0.26 -22.20 -7.35
C GLU A 129 0.24 -22.66 -5.89
N LEU A 130 -0.21 -21.80 -4.98
CA LEU A 130 -0.05 -22.00 -3.54
C LEU A 130 -1.32 -22.35 -2.77
N LEU A 131 -2.50 -22.22 -3.36
CA LEU A 131 -3.72 -22.69 -2.71
C LEU A 131 -3.89 -24.20 -2.89
N PRO A 132 -4.28 -24.94 -1.83
CA PRO A 132 -4.64 -26.34 -1.96
C PRO A 132 -5.83 -26.49 -2.92
N ARG A 133 -5.74 -27.45 -3.82
CA ARG A 133 -6.83 -27.83 -4.74
C ARG A 133 -7.87 -28.69 -4.01
#